data_3e43bc2f20452fd75e26e3cfb3e37eb2
#
_entry.id   3e43bc2f20452fd75e26e3cfb3e37eb2
#
_cell.length_a   1.000
_cell.length_b   1.000
_cell.length_c   1.000
_cell.angle_alpha   90.00
_cell.angle_beta   90.00
_cell.angle_gamma   90.00
#
_symmetry.space_group_name_H-M   'P 1'
#
loop_
_entity.id
_entity.type
_entity.pdbx_description
1 polymer ?
#
loop_
_entity_poly.entity_id
_entity_poly.type
_entity_poly.pdbx_seq_one_letter_code
_entity_poly.pdbx_strand_id
1 'polypeptide(L)'
;MNKLKKNISTIKPRGGWDEHADWVAGYDLALNKIKWREGGTRLIIHIADDGAHGEEFSKGDIFPEQGKILIDQIKKCVDEKINIIGFKIIDDPDLTSEQSFEKLREVYNKYKLSIGNNRQFIEIYEFNRKKVNEEFYDR
;
A
#
# COMPACT_ATOMS: atom_id res chain seq x y z
N MET A 1 22.50 17.55 2.56
CA MET A 1 21.45 16.61 2.08
C MET A 1 20.34 16.54 3.14
N ASN A 2 19.09 16.64 2.69
CA ASN A 2 17.92 16.48 3.58
C ASN A 2 17.95 15.09 4.26
N LYS A 3 17.60 15.03 5.54
CA LYS A 3 17.55 13.79 6.35
C LYS A 3 16.73 12.68 5.66
N LEU A 4 15.60 13.03 5.01
CA LEU A 4 14.77 12.09 4.26
C LEU A 4 15.54 11.46 3.09
N LYS A 5 16.21 12.26 2.29
CA LYS A 5 17.03 11.76 1.16
C LYS A 5 18.14 10.83 1.62
N LYS A 6 18.81 11.20 2.73
CA LYS A 6 19.85 10.36 3.32
C LYS A 6 19.29 9.02 3.79
N ASN A 7 18.16 9.02 4.48
CA ASN A 7 17.54 7.79 4.96
C ASN A 7 17.12 6.89 3.80
N ILE A 8 16.49 7.46 2.75
CA ILE A 8 16.09 6.69 1.57
C ILE A 8 17.31 6.10 0.84
N SER A 9 18.40 6.86 0.70
CA SER A 9 19.61 6.40 0.00
C SER A 9 20.32 5.22 0.69
N THR A 10 20.06 4.99 1.97
CA THR A 10 20.63 3.86 2.72
C THR A 10 19.82 2.57 2.61
N ILE A 11 18.60 2.65 2.06
CA ILE A 11 17.73 1.48 1.91
C ILE A 11 18.23 0.62 0.75
N LYS A 12 18.44 -0.65 1.03
CA LYS A 12 18.84 -1.64 0.01
C LYS A 12 17.71 -2.64 -0.21
N PRO A 13 17.40 -2.98 -1.46
CA PRO A 13 16.40 -4.01 -1.76
C PRO A 13 16.78 -5.35 -1.14
N ARG A 14 15.80 -6.05 -0.58
CA ARG A 14 15.94 -7.40 -0.04
C ARG A 14 14.65 -8.18 -0.31
N GLY A 15 14.75 -9.48 -0.45
CA GLY A 15 13.61 -10.37 -0.59
C GLY A 15 13.41 -10.88 -2.02
N GLY A 16 12.21 -11.30 -2.34
CA GLY A 16 11.85 -11.81 -3.67
C GLY A 16 11.72 -13.32 -3.74
N TRP A 17 11.30 -13.96 -2.66
CA TRP A 17 11.18 -15.43 -2.56
C TRP A 17 9.78 -15.95 -2.90
N ASP A 18 8.76 -15.09 -2.96
CA ASP A 18 7.38 -15.43 -3.25
C ASP A 18 6.74 -14.45 -4.24
N GLU A 19 5.57 -14.82 -4.78
CA GLU A 19 4.90 -14.06 -5.83
C GLU A 19 4.16 -12.81 -5.33
N HIS A 20 3.93 -12.72 -4.01
CA HIS A 20 3.18 -11.61 -3.41
C HIS A 20 3.96 -10.95 -2.29
N ALA A 21 3.63 -9.69 -2.03
CA ALA A 21 4.31 -8.89 -1.03
C ALA A 21 3.62 -8.94 0.34
N ASP A 22 4.40 -8.82 1.40
CA ASP A 22 3.91 -8.84 2.77
C ASP A 22 3.40 -7.44 3.19
N TRP A 23 2.21 -7.10 2.71
CA TRP A 23 1.55 -5.85 3.06
C TRP A 23 1.15 -5.81 4.54
N VAL A 24 0.80 -6.97 5.11
CA VAL A 24 0.46 -7.10 6.54
C VAL A 24 1.60 -6.61 7.43
N ALA A 25 2.83 -7.01 7.12
CA ALA A 25 4.00 -6.54 7.88
C ALA A 25 4.21 -5.03 7.75
N GLY A 26 4.04 -4.47 6.56
CA GLY A 26 4.14 -3.03 6.33
C GLY A 26 3.09 -2.24 7.12
N TYR A 27 1.84 -2.66 7.09
CA TYR A 27 0.77 -2.00 7.85
C TYR A 27 0.92 -2.21 9.36
N ASP A 28 1.41 -3.35 9.80
CA ASP A 28 1.72 -3.56 11.23
C ASP A 28 2.77 -2.56 11.73
N LEU A 29 3.83 -2.35 10.98
CA LEU A 29 4.83 -1.34 11.30
C LEU A 29 4.21 0.06 11.39
N ALA A 30 3.41 0.44 10.41
CA ALA A 30 2.77 1.76 10.36
C ALA A 30 1.79 1.98 11.53
N LEU A 31 1.01 0.96 11.88
CA LEU A 31 -0.02 1.07 12.91
C LEU A 31 0.51 0.90 14.33
N ASN A 32 1.48 0.03 14.55
CA ASN A 32 1.87 -0.43 15.88
C ASN A 32 3.31 -0.06 16.27
N LYS A 33 4.17 0.26 15.34
CA LYS A 33 5.60 0.54 15.60
C LYS A 33 5.97 2.00 15.39
N ILE A 34 5.23 2.75 14.58
CA ILE A 34 5.46 4.17 14.37
C ILE A 34 4.68 4.97 15.40
N LYS A 35 5.35 5.90 16.04
CA LYS A 35 4.70 6.85 16.93
C LYS A 35 4.21 8.04 16.12
N TRP A 36 2.92 8.06 15.84
CA TRP A 36 2.28 9.16 15.14
C TRP A 36 2.22 10.42 16.01
N ARG A 37 2.41 11.56 15.37
CA ARG A 37 2.25 12.85 16.05
C ARG A 37 0.76 13.12 16.28
N GLU A 38 0.41 13.61 17.47
CA GLU A 38 -0.93 14.12 17.74
C GLU A 38 -1.18 15.46 17.00
N GLY A 39 -2.37 15.65 16.48
CA GLY A 39 -2.82 16.88 15.83
C GLY A 39 -2.28 17.13 14.43
N GLY A 40 -1.45 16.21 13.90
CA GLY A 40 -0.96 16.29 12.52
C GLY A 40 -1.77 15.45 11.54
N THR A 41 -1.63 15.74 10.26
CA THR A 41 -2.16 14.87 9.20
C THR A 41 -1.31 13.60 9.12
N ARG A 42 -1.97 12.45 9.21
CA ARG A 42 -1.30 11.15 9.10
C ARG A 42 -1.44 10.61 7.69
N LEU A 43 -0.34 10.19 7.12
CA LEU A 43 -0.29 9.73 5.74
C LEU A 43 0.63 8.52 5.60
N ILE A 44 0.10 7.46 5.00
CA ILE A 44 0.88 6.33 4.49
C ILE A 44 1.05 6.51 2.99
N ILE A 45 2.27 6.45 2.51
CA ILE A 45 2.58 6.34 1.08
C ILE A 45 2.93 4.87 0.83
N HIS A 46 2.04 4.19 0.10
CA HIS A 46 2.15 2.76 -0.18
C HIS A 46 2.55 2.56 -1.65
N ILE A 47 3.77 2.10 -1.86
CA ILE A 47 4.31 1.85 -3.20
C ILE A 47 4.52 0.35 -3.35
N ALA A 48 3.89 -0.24 -4.36
CA ALA A 48 4.04 -1.68 -4.61
C ALA A 48 3.88 -2.01 -6.10
N ASP A 49 4.63 -2.99 -6.55
CA ASP A 49 4.54 -3.60 -7.88
C ASP A 49 3.86 -4.98 -7.84
N ASP A 50 3.76 -5.58 -6.68
CA ASP A 50 3.12 -6.87 -6.43
C ASP A 50 1.84 -6.74 -5.62
N GLY A 51 0.98 -7.77 -5.73
CA GLY A 51 -0.20 -7.90 -4.90
C GLY A 51 0.10 -8.30 -3.46
N ALA A 52 -0.88 -8.14 -2.60
CA ALA A 52 -0.81 -8.55 -1.20
C ALA A 52 -1.05 -10.05 -1.05
N HIS A 53 -0.45 -10.63 -0.01
CA HIS A 53 -0.90 -11.93 0.49
C HIS A 53 -2.34 -11.85 1.04
N GLY A 54 -3.04 -12.98 0.99
CA GLY A 54 -4.40 -13.14 1.48
C GLY A 54 -5.43 -13.40 0.39
N GLU A 55 -6.35 -14.33 0.66
CA GLU A 55 -7.33 -14.77 -0.33
C GLU A 55 -8.20 -13.64 -0.89
N GLU A 56 -8.52 -12.65 -0.06
CA GLU A 56 -9.34 -11.51 -0.45
C GLU A 56 -8.63 -10.53 -1.38
N PHE A 57 -7.31 -10.57 -1.42
CA PHE A 57 -6.46 -9.70 -2.25
C PHE A 57 -5.86 -10.44 -3.43
N SER A 58 -5.50 -11.69 -3.22
CA SER A 58 -4.87 -12.56 -4.21
C SER A 58 -5.46 -13.97 -4.11
N LYS A 59 -6.38 -14.29 -4.98
CA LYS A 59 -7.09 -15.57 -4.98
C LYS A 59 -6.12 -16.75 -5.14
N GLY A 60 -6.27 -17.73 -4.27
CA GLY A 60 -5.41 -18.92 -4.28
C GLY A 60 -4.03 -18.70 -3.68
N ASP A 61 -3.85 -17.64 -2.92
CA ASP A 61 -2.56 -17.31 -2.29
C ASP A 61 -2.13 -18.35 -1.25
N ILE A 62 -0.81 -18.50 -1.09
CA ILE A 62 -0.20 -19.46 -0.14
C ILE A 62 -0.40 -19.05 1.33
N PHE A 63 -0.73 -17.79 1.60
CA PHE A 63 -1.05 -17.27 2.93
C PHE A 63 -2.46 -16.69 2.97
N PRO A 64 -3.50 -17.51 2.76
CA PRO A 64 -4.87 -17.01 2.59
C PRO A 64 -5.40 -16.27 3.83
N GLU A 65 -4.93 -16.60 5.01
CA GLU A 65 -5.33 -15.98 6.28
C GLU A 65 -4.91 -14.50 6.41
N GLN A 66 -3.89 -14.08 5.68
CA GLN A 66 -3.41 -12.70 5.75
C GLN A 66 -4.41 -11.67 5.22
N GLY A 67 -5.33 -12.09 4.36
CA GLY A 67 -6.34 -11.18 3.81
C GLY A 67 -7.24 -10.56 4.87
N LYS A 68 -7.73 -11.35 5.82
CA LYS A 68 -8.55 -10.84 6.92
C LYS A 68 -7.77 -9.91 7.85
N ILE A 69 -6.53 -10.24 8.13
CA ILE A 69 -5.64 -9.39 8.94
C ILE A 69 -5.45 -8.04 8.26
N LEU A 70 -5.18 -8.04 6.97
CA LEU A 70 -5.00 -6.80 6.20
C LEU A 70 -6.28 -5.97 6.16
N ILE A 71 -7.44 -6.59 5.98
CA ILE A 71 -8.74 -5.90 6.04
C ILE A 71 -8.91 -5.17 7.38
N ASP A 72 -8.62 -5.83 8.49
CA ASP A 72 -8.71 -5.23 9.82
C ASP A 72 -7.71 -4.07 9.99
N GLN A 73 -6.51 -4.21 9.46
CA GLN A 73 -5.50 -3.14 9.46
C GLN A 73 -5.96 -1.92 8.65
N ILE A 74 -6.58 -2.14 7.49
CA ILE A 74 -7.12 -1.05 6.66
C ILE A 74 -8.22 -0.29 7.40
N LYS A 75 -9.12 -1.01 8.05
CA LYS A 75 -10.18 -0.40 8.88
C LYS A 75 -9.57 0.40 10.03
N LYS A 76 -8.53 -0.11 10.66
CA LYS A 76 -7.80 0.59 11.72
C LYS A 76 -7.14 1.87 11.22
N CYS A 77 -6.65 1.90 9.99
CA CYS A 77 -6.16 3.13 9.37
C CYS A 77 -7.25 4.20 9.33
N VAL A 78 -8.47 3.85 8.95
CA VAL A 78 -9.59 4.79 8.95
C VAL A 78 -9.89 5.27 10.38
N ASP A 79 -9.97 4.36 11.35
CA ASP A 79 -10.25 4.68 12.75
C ASP A 79 -9.21 5.63 13.35
N GLU A 80 -7.94 5.44 13.00
CA GLU A 80 -6.83 6.27 13.47
C GLU A 80 -6.57 7.52 12.61
N LYS A 81 -7.45 7.81 11.67
CA LYS A 81 -7.41 8.99 10.80
C LYS A 81 -6.14 9.02 9.94
N ILE A 82 -5.73 7.87 9.42
CA ILE A 82 -4.59 7.73 8.53
C ILE A 82 -5.10 7.74 7.08
N ASN A 83 -4.63 8.69 6.30
CA ASN A 83 -4.84 8.76 4.86
C ASN A 83 -3.87 7.83 4.15
N ILE A 84 -4.25 7.33 2.98
CA ILE A 84 -3.40 6.46 2.18
C ILE A 84 -3.26 7.04 0.77
N ILE A 85 -2.02 7.16 0.29
CA ILE A 85 -1.73 7.38 -1.11
C ILE A 85 -1.00 6.14 -1.61
N GLY A 86 -1.65 5.41 -2.53
CA GLY A 86 -1.09 4.23 -3.16
C GLY A 86 -0.45 4.56 -4.51
N PHE A 87 0.75 4.06 -4.75
CA PHE A 87 1.39 4.06 -6.07
C PHE A 87 1.49 2.62 -6.57
N LYS A 88 0.60 2.30 -7.46
CA LYS A 88 0.54 1.01 -8.13
C LYS A 88 1.55 1.01 -9.28
N ILE A 89 2.63 0.27 -9.12
CA ILE A 89 3.63 0.11 -10.16
C ILE A 89 3.16 -1.02 -11.08
N ILE A 90 2.94 -0.70 -12.34
CA ILE A 90 2.58 -1.71 -13.34
C ILE A 90 3.84 -2.12 -14.07
N ASP A 91 4.17 -3.40 -13.90
CA ASP A 91 5.20 -4.09 -14.63
C ASP A 91 4.49 -5.24 -15.39
N ASP A 92 4.42 -5.11 -16.71
CA ASP A 92 3.70 -6.02 -17.57
C ASP A 92 4.24 -7.47 -17.45
N PRO A 93 3.39 -8.52 -17.43
CA PRO A 93 1.93 -8.58 -17.59
C PRO A 93 1.15 -8.85 -16.29
N ASP A 94 1.75 -8.66 -15.13
CA ASP A 94 1.18 -9.07 -13.86
C ASP A 94 0.19 -8.02 -13.32
N LEU A 95 -1.09 -8.42 -13.18
CA LEU A 95 -2.16 -7.57 -12.67
C LEU A 95 -2.44 -7.75 -11.17
N THR A 96 -1.60 -8.45 -10.43
CA THR A 96 -1.84 -8.75 -9.01
C THR A 96 -1.84 -7.50 -8.16
N SER A 97 -0.95 -6.54 -8.41
CA SER A 97 -0.93 -5.26 -7.73
C SER A 97 -2.22 -4.47 -7.96
N GLU A 98 -2.76 -4.50 -9.19
CA GLU A 98 -4.00 -3.80 -9.54
C GLU A 98 -5.19 -4.32 -8.72
N GLN A 99 -5.37 -5.62 -8.67
CA GLN A 99 -6.45 -6.26 -7.90
C GLN A 99 -6.33 -5.96 -6.40
N SER A 100 -5.13 -6.02 -5.87
CA SER A 100 -4.87 -5.76 -4.46
C SER A 100 -5.12 -4.29 -4.08
N PHE A 101 -4.69 -3.34 -4.90
CA PHE A 101 -4.97 -1.92 -4.66
C PHE A 101 -6.46 -1.59 -4.81
N GLU A 102 -7.17 -2.21 -5.75
CA GLU A 102 -8.63 -2.06 -5.86
C GLU A 102 -9.34 -2.57 -4.61
N LYS A 103 -8.93 -3.72 -4.09
CA LYS A 103 -9.48 -4.27 -2.83
C LYS A 103 -9.16 -3.38 -1.64
N LEU A 104 -7.94 -2.87 -1.55
CA LEU A 104 -7.53 -1.91 -0.53
C LEU A 104 -8.46 -0.68 -0.54
N ARG A 105 -8.67 -0.07 -1.70
CA ARG A 105 -9.54 1.09 -1.86
C ARG A 105 -10.99 0.77 -1.51
N GLU A 106 -11.50 -0.35 -1.97
CA GLU A 106 -12.87 -0.81 -1.68
C GLU A 106 -13.10 -0.94 -0.16
N VAL A 107 -12.21 -1.65 0.54
CA VAL A 107 -12.33 -1.86 1.99
C VAL A 107 -12.26 -0.53 2.75
N TYR A 108 -11.30 0.32 2.40
CA TYR A 108 -11.12 1.62 3.02
C TYR A 108 -12.35 2.51 2.87
N ASN A 109 -12.84 2.68 1.65
CA ASN A 109 -13.98 3.56 1.37
C ASN A 109 -15.29 3.01 1.92
N LYS A 110 -15.52 1.72 1.82
CA LYS A 110 -16.73 1.08 2.36
C LYS A 110 -16.81 1.23 3.88
N TYR A 111 -15.72 0.99 4.56
CA TYR A 111 -15.65 1.16 6.02
C TYR A 111 -15.78 2.62 6.42
N LYS A 112 -15.09 3.51 5.74
CA LYS A 112 -15.19 4.96 5.94
C LYS A 112 -16.63 5.46 5.86
N LEU A 113 -17.38 5.03 4.84
CA LEU A 113 -18.79 5.36 4.68
C LEU A 113 -19.64 4.79 5.80
N SER A 114 -19.37 3.56 6.22
CA SER A 114 -20.16 2.88 7.28
C SER A 114 -20.10 3.60 8.62
N ILE A 115 -18.99 4.27 8.92
CA ILE A 115 -18.81 5.03 10.17
C ILE A 115 -19.04 6.54 10.01
N GLY A 116 -19.49 7.00 8.84
CA GLY A 116 -19.78 8.42 8.57
C GLY A 116 -18.54 9.32 8.55
N ASN A 117 -17.37 8.78 8.21
CA ASN A 117 -16.13 9.54 8.14
C ASN A 117 -15.96 10.17 6.77
N ASN A 118 -15.95 11.51 6.69
CA ASN A 118 -15.80 12.28 5.45
C ASN A 118 -14.42 12.93 5.26
N ARG A 119 -13.53 12.82 6.24
CA ARG A 119 -12.27 13.58 6.26
C ARG A 119 -11.08 12.80 5.72
N GLN A 120 -11.04 11.50 6.00
CA GLN A 120 -9.95 10.67 5.55
C GLN A 120 -10.14 10.25 4.10
N PHE A 121 -9.04 10.02 3.41
CA PHE A 121 -9.07 9.63 2.00
C PHE A 121 -8.06 8.53 1.70
N ILE A 122 -8.36 7.81 0.64
CA ILE A 122 -7.42 6.95 -0.08
C ILE A 122 -7.41 7.37 -1.54
N GLU A 123 -6.22 7.57 -2.09
CA GLU A 123 -6.01 7.87 -3.51
C GLU A 123 -4.98 6.88 -4.06
N ILE A 124 -5.24 6.33 -5.24
CA ILE A 124 -4.36 5.37 -5.89
C ILE A 124 -3.97 5.90 -7.24
N TYR A 125 -2.67 6.02 -7.45
CA TYR A 125 -2.05 6.45 -8.70
C TYR A 125 -1.39 5.26 -9.36
N GLU A 126 -1.48 5.22 -10.67
CA GLU A 126 -0.86 4.22 -11.49
C GLU A 126 0.46 4.76 -12.05
N PHE A 127 1.52 3.98 -11.90
CA PHE A 127 2.83 4.28 -12.44
C PHE A 127 3.25 3.16 -13.39
N ASN A 128 3.25 3.46 -14.70
CA ASN A 128 3.67 2.49 -15.71
C ASN A 128 5.17 2.60 -15.92
N ARG A 129 5.91 1.62 -15.43
CA ARG A 129 7.36 1.57 -15.49
C ARG A 129 7.91 1.64 -16.93
N LYS A 130 7.22 0.99 -17.87
CA LYS A 130 7.60 0.99 -19.29
C LYS A 130 7.48 2.38 -19.92
N LYS A 131 6.37 3.08 -19.67
CA LYS A 131 6.16 4.46 -20.15
C LYS A 131 7.17 5.42 -19.58
N VAL A 132 7.52 5.30 -18.31
CA VAL A 132 8.52 6.17 -17.68
C VAL A 132 9.90 5.97 -18.31
N ASN A 133 10.28 4.74 -18.57
CA ASN A 133 11.53 4.45 -19.27
C ASN A 133 11.54 5.05 -20.67
N GLU A 134 10.44 4.94 -21.43
CA GLU A 134 10.30 5.56 -22.75
C GLU A 134 10.38 7.09 -22.67
N GLU A 135 9.74 7.73 -21.70
CA GLU A 135 9.76 9.19 -21.55
C GLU A 135 11.08 9.76 -21.07
N PHE A 136 11.83 9.05 -20.24
CA PHE A 136 13.07 9.54 -19.62
C PHE A 136 14.35 9.08 -20.30
N TYR A 137 14.34 7.96 -21.01
CA TYR A 137 15.55 7.37 -21.57
C TYR A 137 15.65 7.42 -23.11
N ASP A 138 14.54 7.69 -23.81
CA ASP A 138 14.49 7.83 -25.27
C ASP A 138 14.58 9.28 -25.76
N ARG A 139 15.00 10.18 -24.88
CA ARG A 139 15.21 11.59 -25.24
C ARG A 139 16.65 11.86 -25.63
#